data_91e255da8d13004e407bf3135adaec79
#
_entry.id   91e255da8d13004e407bf3135adaec79
#
_cell.length_a   1.000
_cell.length_b   1.000
_cell.length_c   1.000
_cell.angle_alpha   90.00
_cell.angle_beta   90.00
_cell.angle_gamma   90.00
#
_symmetry.space_group_name_H-M   'P 1'
#
loop_
_entity.id
_entity.type
_entity.pdbx_description
1 polymer ?
#
loop_
_entity_poly.entity_id
_entity_poly.type
_entity_poly.pdbx_seq_one_letter_code
_entity_poly.pdbx_strand_id
1 'polypeptide(L)'
;MNLDFFEKQLLIDNFSEKLQKKIFDTNCLVIGGGGIAHPLITYLVSTGFGNISIADGDKVELSNLHRQYHFNASDLNKRKAEVLKEKFKNEYEFIDIKSINKFLEEKDLFELIEHHDLIFDASDNFQTRYISNDVCHEHKKPLISGAAEGMLGIVAAFNFKEDSPCYECLFPRNYNLNENTCQNSGITPSVPVSYTHLTLPTTEYV
;
A
#
# COMPACT_ATOMS: atom_id res chain seq x y z
N MET A 1 11.02 3.39 -19.24
CA MET A 1 9.54 3.37 -19.26
C MET A 1 9.07 3.41 -20.72
N ASN A 2 8.21 2.49 -21.15
CA ASN A 2 7.59 2.51 -22.47
C ASN A 2 6.24 3.24 -22.37
N LEU A 3 6.09 4.40 -23.03
CA LEU A 3 4.86 5.22 -22.99
C LEU A 3 3.68 4.55 -23.71
N ASP A 4 3.92 3.68 -24.67
CA ASP A 4 2.86 2.96 -25.39
C ASP A 4 2.02 2.10 -24.44
N PHE A 5 2.61 1.59 -23.35
CA PHE A 5 1.89 0.85 -22.32
C PHE A 5 0.82 1.72 -21.64
N PHE A 6 1.05 3.02 -21.55
CA PHE A 6 0.18 3.99 -20.89
C PHE A 6 -0.65 4.83 -21.88
N GLU A 7 -0.69 4.47 -23.16
CA GLU A 7 -1.37 5.24 -24.23
C GLU A 7 -2.78 5.68 -23.81
N LYS A 8 -3.59 4.77 -23.26
CA LYS A 8 -4.98 5.07 -22.89
C LYS A 8 -5.08 6.00 -21.67
N GLN A 9 -4.11 5.94 -20.77
CA GLN A 9 -4.03 6.81 -19.60
C GLN A 9 -3.63 8.23 -20.02
N LEU A 10 -2.75 8.36 -21.00
CA LEU A 10 -2.32 9.64 -21.55
C LEU A 10 -3.41 10.39 -22.34
N LEU A 11 -4.53 9.72 -22.67
CA LEU A 11 -5.71 10.35 -23.29
C LEU A 11 -6.63 11.06 -22.30
N ILE A 12 -6.40 10.87 -20.98
CA ILE A 12 -7.18 11.53 -19.93
C ILE A 12 -6.79 13.00 -19.88
N ASP A 13 -7.79 13.89 -19.82
CA ASP A 13 -7.56 15.32 -19.69
C ASP A 13 -6.67 15.63 -18.48
N ASN A 14 -5.68 16.49 -18.68
CA ASN A 14 -4.65 16.86 -17.68
C ASN A 14 -3.66 15.76 -17.31
N PHE A 15 -3.72 14.58 -17.92
CA PHE A 15 -2.78 13.50 -17.70
C PHE A 15 -1.68 13.53 -18.78
N SER A 16 -0.58 14.22 -18.51
CA SER A 16 0.52 14.43 -19.46
C SER A 16 1.63 13.38 -19.31
N GLU A 17 2.47 13.25 -20.34
CA GLU A 17 3.71 12.43 -20.27
C GLU A 17 4.61 12.88 -19.11
N LYS A 18 4.66 14.18 -18.81
CA LYS A 18 5.41 14.73 -17.67
C LYS A 18 4.86 14.20 -16.34
N LEU A 19 3.54 14.12 -16.22
CA LEU A 19 2.89 13.54 -15.02
C LEU A 19 3.18 12.05 -14.95
N GLN A 20 3.07 11.31 -16.07
CA GLN A 20 3.38 9.89 -16.13
C GLN A 20 4.83 9.62 -15.69
N LYS A 21 5.77 10.45 -16.13
CA LYS A 21 7.16 10.35 -15.69
C LYS A 21 7.32 10.60 -14.19
N LYS A 22 6.63 11.62 -13.66
CA LYS A 22 6.64 11.89 -12.21
C LYS A 22 6.11 10.69 -11.40
N ILE A 23 5.01 10.08 -11.84
CA ILE A 23 4.46 8.86 -11.23
C ILE A 23 5.49 7.73 -11.28
N PHE A 24 6.13 7.52 -12.42
CA PHE A 24 7.14 6.47 -12.58
C PHE A 24 8.35 6.66 -11.66
N ASP A 25 8.81 7.90 -11.49
CA ASP A 25 9.97 8.24 -10.67
C ASP A 25 9.64 8.28 -9.16
N THR A 26 8.35 8.22 -8.78
CA THR A 26 7.92 8.24 -7.37
C THR A 26 8.25 6.92 -6.67
N ASN A 27 8.90 7.01 -5.50
CA ASN A 27 9.25 5.86 -4.67
C ASN A 27 8.13 5.58 -3.66
N CYS A 28 7.49 4.42 -3.79
CA CYS A 28 6.39 3.99 -2.92
C CYS A 28 6.86 2.97 -1.90
N LEU A 29 6.44 3.11 -0.64
CA LEU A 29 6.56 2.09 0.38
C LEU A 29 5.16 1.54 0.70
N VAL A 30 4.97 0.24 0.55
CA VAL A 30 3.75 -0.48 0.93
C VAL A 30 4.04 -1.29 2.19
N ILE A 31 3.38 -0.96 3.29
CA ILE A 31 3.49 -1.62 4.59
C ILE A 31 2.36 -2.64 4.71
N GLY A 32 2.70 -3.93 4.70
CA GLY A 32 1.76 -5.05 4.64
C GLY A 32 1.67 -5.67 3.25
N GLY A 33 1.66 -7.00 3.19
CA GLY A 33 1.48 -7.84 1.98
C GLY A 33 0.19 -8.66 2.03
N GLY A 34 -0.81 -8.15 2.76
CA GLY A 34 -2.10 -8.79 2.98
C GLY A 34 -3.15 -8.51 1.89
N GLY A 35 -4.41 -8.76 2.20
CA GLY A 35 -5.53 -8.64 1.25
C GLY A 35 -5.67 -7.26 0.60
N ILE A 36 -5.38 -6.18 1.34
CA ILE A 36 -5.42 -4.80 0.82
C ILE A 36 -4.24 -4.53 -0.11
N ALA A 37 -3.05 -5.06 0.21
CA ALA A 37 -1.85 -4.83 -0.59
C ALA A 37 -1.94 -5.41 -1.99
N HIS A 38 -2.63 -6.53 -2.19
CA HIS A 38 -2.74 -7.19 -3.49
C HIS A 38 -3.36 -6.30 -4.57
N PRO A 39 -4.59 -5.80 -4.42
CA PRO A 39 -5.16 -4.86 -5.38
C PRO A 39 -4.41 -3.53 -5.42
N LEU A 40 -3.93 -3.02 -4.28
CA LEU A 40 -3.16 -1.79 -4.23
C LEU A 40 -1.92 -1.85 -5.14
N ILE A 41 -1.05 -2.86 -4.97
CA ILE A 41 0.16 -3.01 -5.76
C ILE A 41 -0.18 -3.20 -7.25
N THR A 42 -1.23 -3.98 -7.56
CA THR A 42 -1.71 -4.17 -8.94
C THR A 42 -2.01 -2.82 -9.59
N TYR A 43 -2.75 -1.95 -8.91
CA TYR A 43 -3.11 -0.64 -9.48
C TYR A 43 -1.96 0.36 -9.48
N LEU A 44 -1.07 0.33 -8.50
CA LEU A 44 0.16 1.14 -8.52
C LEU A 44 0.99 0.81 -9.75
N VAL A 45 1.26 -0.48 -10.00
CA VAL A 45 2.03 -0.93 -11.17
C VAL A 45 1.30 -0.58 -12.47
N SER A 46 -0.01 -0.86 -12.57
CA SER A 46 -0.81 -0.57 -13.76
C SER A 46 -0.89 0.93 -14.07
N THR A 47 -0.87 1.78 -13.04
CA THR A 47 -0.82 3.25 -13.20
C THR A 47 0.57 3.74 -13.60
N GLY A 48 1.61 2.93 -13.39
CA GLY A 48 2.97 3.22 -13.82
C GLY A 48 3.92 3.71 -12.74
N PHE A 49 3.64 3.42 -11.45
CA PHE A 49 4.64 3.60 -10.40
C PHE A 49 5.79 2.63 -10.63
N GLY A 50 6.99 3.17 -10.87
CA GLY A 50 8.17 2.38 -11.27
C GLY A 50 8.98 1.84 -10.10
N ASN A 51 8.84 2.40 -8.89
CA ASN A 51 9.66 2.08 -7.73
C ASN A 51 8.78 1.73 -6.53
N ILE A 52 8.71 0.45 -6.14
CA ILE A 52 7.83 -0.02 -5.06
C ILE A 52 8.63 -0.89 -4.10
N SER A 53 8.63 -0.52 -2.82
CA SER A 53 9.12 -1.37 -1.73
C SER A 53 7.94 -1.99 -0.98
N ILE A 54 7.96 -3.30 -0.76
CA ILE A 54 6.92 -4.04 -0.04
C ILE A 54 7.51 -4.58 1.25
N ALA A 55 6.95 -4.19 2.40
CA ALA A 55 7.37 -4.64 3.71
C ALA A 55 6.32 -5.55 4.35
N ASP A 56 6.66 -6.81 4.60
CA ASP A 56 5.80 -7.78 5.28
C ASP A 56 6.66 -8.87 5.95
N GLY A 57 6.39 -9.15 7.23
CA GLY A 57 7.12 -10.15 8.02
C GLY A 57 6.55 -11.57 7.91
N ASP A 58 5.36 -11.73 7.34
CA ASP A 58 4.64 -13.00 7.29
C ASP A 58 5.09 -13.94 6.18
N LYS A 59 4.61 -15.18 6.32
CA LYS A 59 4.63 -16.19 5.27
C LYS A 59 3.22 -16.41 4.71
N VAL A 60 3.17 -16.92 3.49
CA VAL A 60 1.91 -17.31 2.84
C VAL A 60 1.32 -18.51 3.56
N GLU A 61 0.04 -18.40 3.94
CA GLU A 61 -0.74 -19.45 4.58
C GLU A 61 -1.96 -19.83 3.72
N LEU A 62 -2.48 -21.04 3.94
CA LEU A 62 -3.67 -21.52 3.20
C LEU A 62 -4.88 -20.61 3.44
N SER A 63 -5.07 -20.12 4.67
CA SER A 63 -6.13 -19.20 5.07
C SER A 63 -6.06 -17.83 4.38
N ASN A 64 -4.94 -17.51 3.73
CA ASN A 64 -4.75 -16.26 3.01
C ASN A 64 -5.26 -16.32 1.57
N LEU A 65 -5.22 -17.48 0.92
CA LEU A 65 -5.40 -17.63 -0.54
C LEU A 65 -6.74 -17.12 -1.05
N HIS A 66 -7.81 -17.16 -0.25
CA HIS A 66 -9.14 -16.71 -0.67
C HIS A 66 -9.23 -15.18 -0.91
N ARG A 67 -8.31 -14.37 -0.34
CA ARG A 67 -8.32 -12.90 -0.47
C ARG A 67 -6.98 -12.29 -0.91
N GLN A 68 -5.90 -13.06 -0.84
CA GLN A 68 -4.55 -12.67 -1.27
C GLN A 68 -4.27 -13.36 -2.62
N TYR A 69 -4.98 -12.95 -3.66
CA TYR A 69 -5.16 -13.65 -4.92
C TYR A 69 -3.91 -13.74 -5.81
N HIS A 70 -2.84 -13.00 -5.49
CA HIS A 70 -1.55 -13.20 -6.14
C HIS A 70 -0.80 -14.43 -5.60
N PHE A 71 -1.22 -15.00 -4.47
CA PHE A 71 -0.65 -16.24 -3.95
C PHE A 71 -1.41 -17.46 -4.43
N ASN A 72 -0.72 -18.57 -4.52
CA ASN A 72 -1.28 -19.87 -4.83
C ASN A 72 -0.67 -20.97 -3.94
N ALA A 73 -1.13 -22.22 -4.09
CA ALA A 73 -0.68 -23.31 -3.23
C ALA A 73 0.83 -23.59 -3.29
N SER A 74 1.51 -23.28 -4.39
CA SER A 74 2.97 -23.44 -4.51
C SER A 74 3.77 -22.39 -3.74
N ASP A 75 3.10 -21.34 -3.24
CA ASP A 75 3.71 -20.26 -2.49
C ASP A 75 3.63 -20.45 -0.96
N LEU A 76 2.94 -21.50 -0.50
CA LEU A 76 2.80 -21.78 0.93
C LEU A 76 4.16 -21.82 1.63
N ASN A 77 4.21 -21.20 2.83
CA ASN A 77 5.39 -21.05 3.68
C ASN A 77 6.51 -20.13 3.13
N LYS A 78 6.39 -19.55 1.93
CA LYS A 78 7.31 -18.53 1.43
C LYS A 78 7.02 -17.17 2.06
N ARG A 79 7.97 -16.25 2.06
CA ARG A 79 7.79 -14.86 2.53
C ARG A 79 6.85 -14.10 1.59
N LYS A 80 5.80 -13.45 2.13
CA LYS A 80 4.78 -12.73 1.36
C LYS A 80 5.38 -11.65 0.47
N ALA A 81 6.22 -10.78 1.03
CA ALA A 81 6.83 -9.68 0.28
C ALA A 81 7.73 -10.19 -0.86
N GLU A 82 8.47 -11.29 -0.67
CA GLU A 82 9.31 -11.88 -1.72
C GLU A 82 8.48 -12.47 -2.85
N VAL A 83 7.40 -13.19 -2.52
CA VAL A 83 6.50 -13.77 -3.53
C VAL A 83 5.84 -12.67 -4.37
N LEU A 84 5.36 -11.59 -3.73
CA LEU A 84 4.79 -10.45 -4.46
C LEU A 84 5.82 -9.82 -5.39
N LYS A 85 7.03 -9.54 -4.89
CA LYS A 85 8.12 -9.02 -5.71
C LYS A 85 8.39 -9.87 -6.94
N GLU A 86 8.56 -11.19 -6.76
CA GLU A 86 8.84 -12.11 -7.88
C GLU A 86 7.71 -12.10 -8.92
N LYS A 87 6.46 -12.12 -8.48
CA LYS A 87 5.30 -12.15 -9.39
C LYS A 87 5.18 -10.88 -10.20
N PHE A 88 5.21 -9.72 -9.57
CA PHE A 88 5.11 -8.46 -10.28
C PHE A 88 6.33 -8.17 -11.17
N LYS A 89 7.53 -8.55 -10.75
CA LYS A 89 8.74 -8.40 -11.57
C LYS A 89 8.71 -9.29 -12.82
N ASN A 90 8.12 -10.47 -12.72
CA ASN A 90 7.97 -11.38 -13.88
C ASN A 90 6.87 -10.90 -14.85
N GLU A 91 5.86 -10.19 -14.34
CA GLU A 91 4.75 -9.68 -15.16
C GLU A 91 5.06 -8.33 -15.80
N TYR A 92 5.84 -7.47 -15.11
CA TYR A 92 6.15 -6.10 -15.53
C TYR A 92 7.65 -5.85 -15.51
N GLU A 93 8.29 -5.83 -16.68
CA GLU A 93 9.75 -5.65 -16.79
C GLU A 93 10.25 -4.24 -16.43
N PHE A 94 9.35 -3.24 -16.46
CA PHE A 94 9.72 -1.83 -16.27
C PHE A 94 9.78 -1.37 -14.82
N ILE A 95 9.36 -2.21 -13.85
CA ILE A 95 9.28 -1.84 -12.44
C ILE A 95 10.49 -2.32 -11.63
N ASP A 96 10.90 -1.54 -10.64
CA ASP A 96 11.81 -1.95 -9.59
C ASP A 96 11.01 -2.23 -8.30
N ILE A 97 10.85 -3.52 -7.99
CA ILE A 97 10.19 -3.94 -6.74
C ILE A 97 11.23 -4.50 -5.78
N LYS A 98 11.21 -3.98 -4.55
CA LYS A 98 12.03 -4.44 -3.43
C LYS A 98 11.15 -5.12 -2.38
N SER A 99 11.64 -6.22 -1.81
CA SER A 99 11.00 -6.93 -0.69
C SER A 99 11.76 -6.69 0.60
N ILE A 100 11.03 -6.35 1.67
CA ILE A 100 11.53 -6.18 3.03
C ILE A 100 10.81 -7.22 3.88
N ASN A 101 11.49 -8.35 4.13
CA ASN A 101 10.90 -9.56 4.74
C ASN A 101 10.88 -9.49 6.27
N LYS A 102 10.34 -8.39 6.83
CA LYS A 102 10.17 -8.18 8.28
C LYS A 102 8.97 -7.29 8.58
N PHE A 103 8.47 -7.37 9.82
CA PHE A 103 7.59 -6.35 10.36
C PHE A 103 8.43 -5.12 10.67
N LEU A 104 7.96 -3.95 10.22
CA LEU A 104 8.66 -2.69 10.46
C LEU A 104 8.42 -2.21 11.89
N GLU A 105 9.50 -1.99 12.60
CA GLU A 105 9.50 -1.21 13.83
C GLU A 105 9.71 0.28 13.51
N GLU A 106 9.47 1.16 14.46
CA GLU A 106 9.62 2.61 14.30
C GLU A 106 10.99 3.00 13.71
N LYS A 107 12.08 2.46 14.26
CA LYS A 107 13.45 2.70 13.75
C LYS A 107 13.65 2.29 12.30
N ASP A 108 13.01 1.19 11.88
CA ASP A 108 13.11 0.71 10.49
C ASP A 108 12.41 1.67 9.54
N LEU A 109 11.25 2.17 9.97
CA LEU A 109 10.48 3.11 9.18
C LEU A 109 11.17 4.47 9.09
N PHE A 110 11.82 4.94 10.16
CA PHE A 110 12.67 6.14 10.13
C PHE A 110 13.77 6.05 9.07
N GLU A 111 14.44 4.92 8.95
CA GLU A 111 15.48 4.72 7.93
C GLU A 111 14.90 4.66 6.50
N LEU A 112 13.72 4.06 6.33
CA LEU A 112 13.10 3.87 5.03
C LEU A 112 12.42 5.14 4.52
N ILE A 113 11.84 5.96 5.40
CA ILE A 113 10.97 7.09 5.04
C ILE A 113 11.69 8.15 4.22
N GLU A 114 12.99 8.34 4.44
CA GLU A 114 13.80 9.32 3.70
C GLU A 114 13.92 8.97 2.21
N HIS A 115 13.86 7.69 1.89
CA HIS A 115 14.03 7.16 0.54
C HIS A 115 12.71 6.92 -0.20
N HIS A 116 11.58 7.24 0.44
CA HIS A 116 10.25 7.06 -0.15
C HIS A 116 9.45 8.37 -0.14
N ASP A 117 8.71 8.58 -1.21
CA ASP A 117 7.92 9.80 -1.44
C ASP A 117 6.47 9.62 -0.98
N LEU A 118 5.95 8.40 -1.06
CA LEU A 118 4.56 8.07 -0.77
C LEU A 118 4.49 6.76 0.01
N ILE A 119 3.78 6.78 1.14
CA ILE A 119 3.66 5.65 2.04
C ILE A 119 2.23 5.12 2.02
N PHE A 120 2.10 3.82 1.83
CA PHE A 120 0.83 3.10 1.89
C PHE A 120 0.84 2.15 3.08
N ASP A 121 -0.07 2.37 4.00
CA ASP A 121 -0.32 1.45 5.10
C ASP A 121 -1.47 0.51 4.73
N ALA A 122 -1.13 -0.74 4.48
CA ALA A 122 -2.03 -1.85 4.20
C ALA A 122 -1.96 -2.92 5.32
N SER A 123 -1.51 -2.52 6.51
CA SER A 123 -1.42 -3.39 7.69
C SER A 123 -2.81 -3.71 8.27
N ASP A 124 -2.87 -4.75 9.07
CA ASP A 124 -4.10 -5.22 9.72
C ASP A 124 -4.14 -4.94 11.23
N ASN A 125 -3.23 -4.11 11.74
CA ASN A 125 -3.14 -3.82 13.16
C ASN A 125 -2.90 -2.34 13.47
N PHE A 126 -3.44 -1.87 14.60
CA PHE A 126 -3.35 -0.48 15.01
C PHE A 126 -1.94 -0.03 15.38
N GLN A 127 -1.11 -0.91 15.92
CA GLN A 127 0.27 -0.56 16.29
C GLN A 127 1.06 -0.09 15.06
N THR A 128 1.04 -0.85 13.99
CA THR A 128 1.70 -0.48 12.72
C THR A 128 1.15 0.83 12.16
N ARG A 129 -0.17 1.03 12.22
CA ARG A 129 -0.83 2.27 11.75
C ARG A 129 -0.36 3.50 12.50
N TYR A 130 -0.28 3.42 13.85
CA TYR A 130 0.20 4.53 14.65
C TYR A 130 1.69 4.81 14.44
N ILE A 131 2.52 3.78 14.35
CA ILE A 131 3.94 3.95 14.01
C ILE A 131 4.08 4.62 12.64
N SER A 132 3.35 4.15 11.63
CA SER A 132 3.37 4.75 10.29
C SER A 132 2.89 6.20 10.29
N ASN A 133 1.84 6.50 11.05
CA ASN A 133 1.34 7.86 11.21
C ASN A 133 2.39 8.78 11.83
N ASP A 134 2.99 8.37 12.95
CA ASP A 134 3.93 9.20 13.72
C ASP A 134 5.15 9.54 12.88
N VAL A 135 5.76 8.54 12.26
CA VAL A 135 6.94 8.74 11.41
C VAL A 135 6.60 9.56 10.16
N CYS A 136 5.48 9.29 9.49
CA CYS A 136 5.05 10.08 8.33
C CYS A 136 4.72 11.52 8.70
N HIS A 137 4.11 11.76 9.85
CA HIS A 137 3.78 13.10 10.33
C HIS A 137 5.04 13.90 10.65
N GLU A 138 6.00 13.31 11.37
CA GLU A 138 7.28 13.94 11.71
C GLU A 138 8.09 14.31 10.46
N HIS A 139 8.15 13.40 9.47
CA HIS A 139 8.89 13.60 8.22
C HIS A 139 8.08 14.33 7.13
N LYS A 140 6.85 14.76 7.43
CA LYS A 140 5.93 15.42 6.46
C LYS A 140 5.75 14.61 5.18
N LYS A 141 5.68 13.28 5.30
CA LYS A 141 5.46 12.39 4.15
C LYS A 141 3.98 12.03 4.02
N PRO A 142 3.45 12.03 2.78
CA PRO A 142 2.08 11.58 2.52
C PRO A 142 1.89 10.13 2.95
N LEU A 143 0.81 9.87 3.69
CA LEU A 143 0.38 8.55 4.13
C LEU A 143 -1.02 8.26 3.61
N ILE A 144 -1.18 7.14 2.93
CA ILE A 144 -2.50 6.59 2.57
C ILE A 144 -2.70 5.33 3.39
N SER A 145 -3.64 5.35 4.32
CA SER A 145 -3.93 4.22 5.19
C SER A 145 -5.20 3.52 4.80
N GLY A 146 -5.14 2.20 4.76
CA GLY A 146 -6.18 1.27 4.43
C GLY A 146 -6.55 0.33 5.56
N ALA A 147 -7.87 0.21 5.86
CA ALA A 147 -8.38 -0.77 6.80
C ALA A 147 -9.62 -1.47 6.24
N ALA A 148 -9.75 -2.76 6.53
CA ALA A 148 -10.91 -3.53 6.17
C ALA A 148 -11.25 -4.53 7.27
N GLU A 149 -12.52 -4.61 7.65
CA GLU A 149 -13.04 -5.51 8.67
C GLU A 149 -14.46 -5.96 8.28
N GLY A 150 -14.72 -7.25 8.28
CA GLY A 150 -16.01 -7.81 7.91
C GLY A 150 -16.44 -7.40 6.50
N MET A 151 -17.41 -6.52 6.40
CA MET A 151 -17.94 -5.94 5.16
C MET A 151 -17.69 -4.42 5.06
N LEU A 152 -16.88 -3.87 5.95
CA LEU A 152 -16.55 -2.45 5.98
C LEU A 152 -15.11 -2.23 5.56
N GLY A 153 -14.87 -1.16 4.79
CA GLY A 153 -13.55 -0.68 4.44
C GLY A 153 -13.44 0.82 4.68
N ILE A 154 -12.27 1.24 5.14
CA ILE A 154 -11.94 2.65 5.34
C ILE A 154 -10.65 2.95 4.59
N VAL A 155 -10.63 4.06 3.87
CA VAL A 155 -9.43 4.64 3.31
C VAL A 155 -9.33 6.10 3.71
N ALA A 156 -8.13 6.52 4.05
CA ALA A 156 -7.86 7.92 4.34
C ALA A 156 -6.46 8.31 3.90
N ALA A 157 -6.34 9.55 3.47
CA ALA A 157 -5.07 10.15 3.06
C ALA A 157 -4.68 11.26 4.05
N PHE A 158 -3.43 11.22 4.52
CA PHE A 158 -2.91 12.08 5.58
C PHE A 158 -1.64 12.78 5.11
N ASN A 159 -1.34 13.93 5.70
CA ASN A 159 -0.10 14.69 5.51
C ASN A 159 0.15 15.15 4.06
N PHE A 160 -0.88 15.33 3.24
CA PHE A 160 -0.73 15.84 1.86
C PHE A 160 -0.51 17.35 1.79
N LYS A 161 -0.88 18.09 2.83
CA LYS A 161 -0.68 19.53 2.98
C LYS A 161 -0.24 19.83 4.41
N GLU A 162 0.35 20.98 4.63
CA GLU A 162 0.91 21.40 5.92
C GLU A 162 -0.11 21.32 7.07
N ASP A 163 -1.38 21.65 6.81
CA ASP A 163 -2.49 21.60 7.79
C ASP A 163 -3.39 20.35 7.65
N SER A 164 -2.92 19.31 6.95
CA SER A 164 -3.69 18.08 6.81
C SER A 164 -3.79 17.33 8.14
N PRO A 165 -4.95 16.72 8.45
CA PRO A 165 -5.05 15.87 9.62
C PRO A 165 -4.11 14.68 9.51
N CYS A 166 -3.66 14.16 10.65
CA CYS A 166 -2.95 12.89 10.74
C CYS A 166 -3.93 11.76 11.09
N TYR A 167 -3.45 10.51 11.08
CA TYR A 167 -4.28 9.33 11.40
C TYR A 167 -4.90 9.44 12.80
N GLU A 168 -4.14 9.92 13.80
CA GLU A 168 -4.59 10.06 15.19
C GLU A 168 -5.67 11.13 15.36
N CYS A 169 -5.74 12.14 14.49
CA CYS A 169 -6.85 13.10 14.48
C CYS A 169 -8.20 12.44 14.18
N LEU A 170 -8.20 11.37 13.38
CA LEU A 170 -9.40 10.63 13.00
C LEU A 170 -9.66 9.44 13.95
N PHE A 171 -8.59 8.79 14.39
CA PHE A 171 -8.61 7.62 15.27
C PHE A 171 -7.72 7.87 16.50
N PRO A 172 -8.23 8.58 17.55
CA PRO A 172 -7.44 8.85 18.75
C PRO A 172 -7.06 7.58 19.49
N ARG A 173 -5.83 7.48 20.02
CA ARG A 173 -5.31 6.30 20.75
C ARG A 173 -6.13 5.94 22.00
N ASN A 174 -6.83 6.93 22.58
CA ASN A 174 -7.66 6.75 23.78
C ASN A 174 -9.04 6.12 23.50
N TYR A 175 -9.40 5.93 22.23
CA TYR A 175 -10.55 5.12 21.91
C TYR A 175 -10.22 3.68 22.28
N ASN A 176 -11.08 3.03 23.11
CA ASN A 176 -11.05 1.58 23.36
C ASN A 176 -11.38 0.86 22.05
N LEU A 177 -10.39 0.85 21.14
CA LEU A 177 -10.42 0.02 19.97
C LEU A 177 -10.29 -1.41 20.51
N ASN A 178 -11.40 -2.13 20.60
CA ASN A 178 -11.35 -3.56 20.77
C ASN A 178 -10.29 -4.06 19.77
N GLU A 179 -9.36 -4.88 20.24
CA GLU A 179 -8.26 -5.45 19.41
C GLU A 179 -8.82 -6.46 18.39
N ASN A 180 -9.84 -6.03 17.64
CA ASN A 180 -10.37 -6.78 16.53
C ASN A 180 -9.42 -6.57 15.36
N THR A 181 -8.62 -7.56 15.08
CA THR A 181 -7.85 -7.67 13.82
C THR A 181 -8.68 -8.46 12.81
N CYS A 182 -8.34 -8.37 11.52
CA CYS A 182 -8.95 -9.23 10.50
C CYS A 182 -8.86 -10.73 10.82
N GLN A 183 -7.92 -11.12 11.69
CA GLN A 183 -7.77 -12.50 12.17
C GLN A 183 -8.91 -12.90 13.09
N ASN A 184 -9.47 -11.97 13.87
CA ASN A 184 -10.51 -12.26 14.86
C ASN A 184 -11.94 -11.96 14.33
N SER A 185 -12.08 -10.97 13.44
CA SER A 185 -13.38 -10.47 12.96
C SER A 185 -13.81 -11.04 11.60
N GLY A 186 -12.89 -11.69 10.89
CA GLY A 186 -13.12 -12.15 9.51
C GLY A 186 -13.20 -10.99 8.50
N ILE A 187 -13.16 -11.33 7.22
CA ILE A 187 -13.21 -10.35 6.12
C ILE A 187 -13.69 -11.02 4.84
N THR A 188 -14.52 -10.33 4.06
CA THR A 188 -14.89 -10.79 2.71
C THR A 188 -13.86 -10.31 1.68
N PRO A 189 -13.52 -11.12 0.65
CA PRO A 189 -12.52 -10.75 -0.35
C PRO A 189 -12.85 -9.49 -1.15
N SER A 190 -14.13 -9.17 -1.31
CA SER A 190 -14.58 -8.00 -2.07
C SER A 190 -14.26 -6.66 -1.43
N VAL A 191 -14.15 -6.59 -0.11
CA VAL A 191 -13.89 -5.33 0.60
C VAL A 191 -12.51 -4.76 0.29
N PRO A 192 -11.40 -5.51 0.38
CA PRO A 192 -10.09 -5.01 -0.02
C PRO A 192 -10.01 -4.56 -1.48
N VAL A 193 -10.72 -5.22 -2.39
CA VAL A 193 -10.72 -4.89 -3.82
C VAL A 193 -11.45 -3.57 -4.09
N SER A 194 -12.66 -3.40 -3.57
CA SER A 194 -13.46 -2.16 -3.75
C SER A 194 -12.74 -0.93 -3.23
N TYR A 195 -11.90 -1.11 -2.23
CA TYR A 195 -11.16 -0.10 -1.54
C TYR A 195 -10.13 0.63 -2.39
N THR A 196 -9.43 -0.07 -3.25
CA THR A 196 -8.38 0.49 -4.10
C THR A 196 -8.91 1.37 -5.22
N HIS A 197 -10.15 1.18 -5.65
CA HIS A 197 -10.80 2.04 -6.63
C HIS A 197 -11.10 3.46 -6.13
N LEU A 198 -11.12 3.66 -4.81
CA LEU A 198 -11.44 4.95 -4.19
C LEU A 198 -10.21 5.80 -3.84
N THR A 199 -9.00 5.24 -3.93
CA THR A 199 -7.80 5.83 -3.32
C THR A 199 -6.73 6.31 -4.27
N LEU A 200 -6.80 6.02 -5.56
CA LEU A 200 -5.85 6.62 -6.50
C LEU A 200 -6.09 8.12 -6.54
N PRO A 201 -5.08 8.96 -6.27
CA PRO A 201 -5.24 10.41 -6.29
C PRO A 201 -5.73 10.83 -7.67
N THR A 202 -6.94 11.38 -7.70
CA THR A 202 -7.40 12.10 -8.87
C THR A 202 -6.49 13.32 -9.09
N THR A 203 -6.27 13.68 -10.32
CA THR A 203 -5.28 14.61 -10.85
C THR A 203 -5.25 16.03 -10.22
N GLU A 204 -6.15 16.36 -9.32
CA GLU A 204 -6.20 17.69 -8.67
C GLU A 204 -5.17 17.87 -7.54
N TYR A 205 -4.45 16.80 -7.11
CA TYR A 205 -3.58 16.83 -5.94
C TYR A 205 -2.13 16.38 -6.20
N VAL A 206 -1.72 16.31 -7.47
CA VAL A 206 -0.34 15.96 -7.83
C VAL A 206 0.41 17.16 -8.44
#